data_39114c8f22c768522503da078fb21884
#
_entry.id   39114c8f22c768522503da078fb21884
#
_cell.length_a   1.000
_cell.length_b   1.000
_cell.length_c   1.000
_cell.angle_alpha   90.00
_cell.angle_beta   90.00
_cell.angle_gamma   90.00
#
_symmetry.space_group_name_H-M   'P 1'
#
loop_
_entity.id
_entity.type
_entity.pdbx_description
1 polymer ?
#
loop_
_entity_poly.entity_id
_entity_poly.type
_entity_poly.pdbx_seq_one_letter_code
_entity_poly.pdbx_strand_id
1 'polypeptide(L)'
;MAGKTKTKKKKPSTYKRKTSQAKKKTSRDKISKKSIILVIISLAVIALIVAVAVISGGSAKRESRITDITKDTAWGIDVSSHNGKINWKKVSKKADFAFVRVGYRGYSKGEINPDPRAKANIDGAIKHNIPVGVYFYSQAINPKEAEQEAEYVLKKIKHYNITMPVVIDFEYPSKNGMSIGRLYNAKLNKKKNTEIINAFCTKIRKAGFTPGVYASSYIYRWHMNMKSIPDDVFIWVADYNEKVTYDGYYDIWQYSENGKCEGVSSKQVDTNYFYTKKRLQVKK
;
A
#
# COMPACT_ATOMS: atom_id res chain seq x y z
N MET A 1 2.68 88.99 11.42
CA MET A 1 1.74 89.78 12.19
C MET A 1 0.84 88.81 12.92
N ALA A 2 1.11 88.53 14.14
CA ALA A 2 0.62 89.14 15.35
C ALA A 2 -0.86 88.90 15.62
N GLY A 3 -1.13 88.25 16.71
CA GLY A 3 -2.44 88.18 17.30
C GLY A 3 -2.54 87.19 18.45
N LYS A 4 -1.93 87.48 19.59
CA LYS A 4 -2.17 86.84 20.88
C LYS A 4 -3.52 87.27 21.43
N THR A 5 -4.27 86.30 22.02
CA THR A 5 -5.17 86.68 23.12
C THR A 5 -5.28 85.56 24.15
N LYS A 6 -5.00 85.97 25.40
CA LYS A 6 -5.14 85.19 26.64
C LYS A 6 -6.60 85.25 27.13
N THR A 7 -7.10 84.19 27.76
CA THR A 7 -8.02 84.34 28.90
C THR A 7 -8.14 83.06 29.69
N LYS A 8 -7.74 83.10 30.86
CA LYS A 8 -8.34 82.99 32.21
C LYS A 8 -8.84 81.59 32.64
N LYS A 9 -8.09 81.14 33.67
CA LYS A 9 -8.41 79.96 34.55
C LYS A 9 -9.70 80.21 35.34
N LYS A 10 -10.55 79.15 35.42
CA LYS A 10 -11.45 78.91 36.54
C LYS A 10 -11.17 77.56 37.15
N LYS A 11 -11.00 77.56 38.49
CA LYS A 11 -10.84 76.32 39.29
C LYS A 11 -12.16 75.54 39.44
N PRO A 12 -12.15 74.25 39.49
CA PRO A 12 -13.36 73.49 39.72
C PRO A 12 -13.60 73.18 41.20
N SER A 13 -14.80 73.16 41.54
CA SER A 13 -15.42 72.73 42.80
C SER A 13 -15.25 71.22 43.02
N THR A 14 -14.83 70.90 44.23
CA THR A 14 -14.65 69.51 44.69
C THR A 14 -16.02 68.91 45.09
N TYR A 15 -16.50 67.95 44.31
CA TYR A 15 -17.62 67.09 44.72
C TYR A 15 -17.09 65.72 45.11
N LYS A 16 -17.08 65.39 46.45
CA LYS A 16 -16.71 64.09 46.99
C LYS A 16 -17.84 63.10 46.73
N ARG A 17 -17.61 62.20 45.79
CA ARG A 17 -18.49 61.04 45.57
C ARG A 17 -17.98 59.86 46.44
N LYS A 18 -18.74 59.45 47.42
CA LYS A 18 -18.49 58.24 48.19
C LYS A 18 -18.75 57.04 47.29
N THR A 19 -17.72 56.34 46.94
CA THR A 19 -17.83 55.02 46.26
C THR A 19 -17.83 53.94 47.34
N SER A 20 -18.96 53.25 47.52
CA SER A 20 -19.07 52.05 48.28
C SER A 20 -18.40 50.90 47.50
N GLN A 21 -17.24 50.44 47.95
CA GLN A 21 -16.63 49.23 47.41
C GLN A 21 -17.38 48.01 47.96
N ALA A 22 -18.20 47.39 47.10
CA ALA A 22 -18.73 46.07 47.35
C ALA A 22 -17.58 45.04 47.10
N LYS A 23 -17.04 44.47 48.17
CA LYS A 23 -16.13 43.31 48.10
C LYS A 23 -16.85 42.11 47.50
N LYS A 24 -16.59 41.81 46.26
CA LYS A 24 -16.92 40.50 45.66
C LYS A 24 -16.05 39.44 46.34
N LYS A 25 -16.61 38.69 47.26
CA LYS A 25 -16.04 37.42 47.76
C LYS A 25 -16.05 36.43 46.61
N THR A 26 -14.94 36.18 45.97
CA THR A 26 -14.76 35.02 45.10
C THR A 26 -14.64 33.79 46.00
N SER A 27 -15.73 33.04 46.09
CA SER A 27 -15.71 31.66 46.60
C SER A 27 -14.82 30.83 45.72
N ARG A 28 -13.59 30.58 46.12
CA ARG A 28 -12.81 29.49 45.56
C ARG A 28 -13.33 28.20 46.15
N ASP A 29 -14.17 27.50 45.40
CA ASP A 29 -14.58 26.16 45.75
C ASP A 29 -13.34 25.27 45.83
N LYS A 30 -12.98 24.86 47.07
CA LYS A 30 -11.92 23.89 47.28
C LYS A 30 -12.38 22.54 46.75
N ILE A 31 -11.91 22.19 45.56
CA ILE A 31 -12.14 20.84 44.99
C ILE A 31 -11.68 19.82 46.01
N SER A 32 -12.58 18.94 46.44
CA SER A 32 -12.31 17.94 47.47
C SER A 32 -11.24 16.97 46.98
N LYS A 33 -10.35 16.51 47.86
CA LYS A 33 -9.35 15.47 47.53
C LYS A 33 -10.00 14.25 46.88
N LYS A 34 -11.22 13.87 47.33
CA LYS A 34 -12.01 12.77 46.71
C LYS A 34 -12.38 13.03 45.27
N SER A 35 -12.75 14.29 44.91
CA SER A 35 -13.08 14.65 43.54
C SER A 35 -11.84 14.61 42.63
N ILE A 36 -10.67 15.02 43.13
CA ILE A 36 -9.40 14.92 42.39
C ILE A 36 -9.03 13.45 42.14
N ILE A 37 -9.17 12.59 43.12
CA ILE A 37 -8.89 11.13 43.00
C ILE A 37 -9.84 10.50 41.97
N LEU A 38 -11.13 10.84 41.97
CA LEU A 38 -12.11 10.35 41.01
C LEU A 38 -11.76 10.77 39.55
N VAL A 39 -11.32 12.01 39.36
CA VAL A 39 -10.87 12.50 38.03
C VAL A 39 -9.62 11.77 37.56
N ILE A 40 -8.66 11.52 38.43
CA ILE A 40 -7.44 10.76 38.09
C ILE A 40 -7.79 9.30 37.75
N ILE A 41 -8.68 8.65 38.50
CA ILE A 41 -9.12 7.30 38.17
C ILE A 41 -9.87 7.24 36.85
N SER A 42 -10.77 8.20 36.57
CA SER A 42 -11.48 8.25 35.27
C SER A 42 -10.55 8.49 34.09
N LEU A 43 -9.54 9.35 34.25
CA LEU A 43 -8.53 9.57 33.22
C LEU A 43 -7.64 8.33 32.97
N ALA A 44 -7.28 7.62 34.03
CA ALA A 44 -6.54 6.37 33.95
C ALA A 44 -7.36 5.26 33.27
N VAL A 45 -8.66 5.15 33.57
CA VAL A 45 -9.57 4.20 32.90
C VAL A 45 -9.74 4.56 31.41
N ILE A 46 -9.91 5.84 31.08
CA ILE A 46 -9.99 6.29 29.68
C ILE A 46 -8.69 6.00 28.95
N ALA A 47 -7.53 6.26 29.57
CA ALA A 47 -6.23 5.96 28.99
C ALA A 47 -6.04 4.43 28.78
N LEU A 48 -6.54 3.60 29.71
CA LEU A 48 -6.51 2.14 29.58
C LEU A 48 -7.45 1.67 28.46
N ILE A 49 -8.66 2.23 28.34
CA ILE A 49 -9.60 1.92 27.26
C ILE A 49 -9.02 2.33 25.91
N VAL A 50 -8.39 3.50 25.80
CA VAL A 50 -7.72 3.96 24.60
C VAL A 50 -6.51 3.07 24.27
N ALA A 51 -5.71 2.68 25.25
CA ALA A 51 -4.60 1.75 25.05
C ALA A 51 -5.08 0.37 24.62
N VAL A 52 -6.14 -0.18 25.22
CA VAL A 52 -6.77 -1.43 24.79
C VAL A 52 -7.39 -1.29 23.39
N ALA A 53 -8.03 -0.18 23.07
CA ALA A 53 -8.56 0.10 21.73
C ALA A 53 -7.44 0.25 20.68
N VAL A 54 -6.30 0.84 21.03
CA VAL A 54 -5.12 0.93 20.17
C VAL A 54 -4.43 -0.43 20.02
N ILE A 55 -4.38 -1.25 21.07
CA ILE A 55 -3.81 -2.60 21.05
C ILE A 55 -4.77 -3.57 20.34
N SER A 56 -6.08 -3.46 20.54
CA SER A 56 -7.10 -4.27 19.87
C SER A 56 -7.56 -3.70 18.52
N GLY A 57 -7.37 -2.41 18.24
CA GLY A 57 -7.46 -1.79 16.92
C GLY A 57 -6.23 -2.07 16.06
N GLY A 58 -5.22 -2.74 16.61
CA GLY A 58 -4.11 -3.30 15.91
C GLY A 58 -4.55 -4.48 15.06
N SER A 59 -4.69 -4.25 13.76
CA SER A 59 -4.81 -5.30 12.76
C SER A 59 -6.05 -6.21 12.95
N ALA A 60 -7.23 -5.72 12.64
CA ALA A 60 -8.20 -6.61 12.03
C ALA A 60 -7.42 -7.34 10.92
N LYS A 61 -7.11 -8.64 11.10
CA LYS A 61 -6.58 -9.49 10.05
C LYS A 61 -7.50 -9.25 8.87
N ARG A 62 -7.02 -8.50 7.89
CA ARG A 62 -7.68 -8.41 6.60
C ARG A 62 -7.54 -9.81 6.05
N GLU A 63 -8.50 -10.67 6.35
CA GLU A 63 -8.58 -11.98 5.71
C GLU A 63 -8.47 -11.69 4.22
N SER A 64 -7.46 -12.27 3.58
CA SER A 64 -7.30 -12.10 2.16
C SER A 64 -8.56 -12.66 1.50
N ARG A 65 -9.41 -11.77 0.99
CA ARG A 65 -10.68 -12.13 0.33
C ARG A 65 -10.45 -12.79 -1.04
N ILE A 66 -9.37 -13.52 -1.18
CA ILE A 66 -9.13 -14.42 -2.33
C ILE A 66 -10.28 -15.45 -2.41
N THR A 67 -11.05 -15.62 -1.34
CA THR A 67 -12.28 -16.41 -1.27
C THR A 67 -13.41 -15.94 -2.19
N ASP A 68 -13.36 -14.71 -2.72
CA ASP A 68 -14.39 -14.22 -3.65
C ASP A 68 -14.28 -14.85 -5.05
N ILE A 69 -13.17 -15.54 -5.34
CA ILE A 69 -12.99 -16.28 -6.59
C ILE A 69 -13.40 -17.74 -6.33
N THR A 70 -14.61 -18.09 -6.74
CA THR A 70 -15.20 -19.44 -6.53
C THR A 70 -14.76 -20.47 -7.56
N LYS A 71 -14.15 -20.04 -8.66
CA LYS A 71 -13.66 -20.93 -9.73
C LYS A 71 -12.38 -21.64 -9.30
N ASP A 72 -12.24 -22.91 -9.68
CA ASP A 72 -11.02 -23.71 -9.47
C ASP A 72 -9.79 -23.11 -10.17
N THR A 73 -10.04 -22.53 -11.34
CA THR A 73 -9.08 -21.78 -12.15
C THR A 73 -9.74 -20.49 -12.61
N ALA A 74 -9.19 -19.36 -12.22
CA ALA A 74 -9.66 -18.05 -12.62
C ALA A 74 -8.74 -17.45 -13.70
N TRP A 75 -9.33 -16.71 -14.62
CA TRP A 75 -8.60 -16.02 -15.67
C TRP A 75 -8.51 -14.53 -15.38
N GLY A 76 -7.33 -13.94 -15.53
CA GLY A 76 -7.11 -12.52 -15.26
C GLY A 76 -6.09 -11.88 -16.16
N ILE A 77 -5.95 -10.57 -15.99
CA ILE A 77 -4.98 -9.76 -16.70
C ILE A 77 -4.10 -8.99 -15.73
N ASP A 78 -2.90 -8.65 -16.14
CA ASP A 78 -2.13 -7.63 -15.45
C ASP A 78 -1.81 -6.46 -16.36
N VAL A 79 -1.83 -5.25 -15.78
CA VAL A 79 -1.84 -4.03 -16.56
C VAL A 79 -1.00 -2.94 -15.93
N SER A 80 -0.50 -2.07 -16.79
CA SER A 80 0.25 -0.87 -16.43
C SER A 80 -0.13 0.30 -17.35
N SER A 81 0.62 1.38 -17.27
CA SER A 81 0.50 2.50 -18.19
C SER A 81 0.74 2.12 -19.67
N HIS A 82 1.47 1.04 -19.92
CA HIS A 82 1.73 0.54 -21.28
C HIS A 82 0.46 0.05 -22.00
N ASN A 83 -0.56 -0.37 -21.24
CA ASN A 83 -1.84 -0.82 -21.79
C ASN A 83 -2.80 0.33 -22.15
N GLY A 84 -2.40 1.59 -21.92
CA GLY A 84 -3.18 2.77 -22.25
C GLY A 84 -4.46 2.91 -21.44
N LYS A 85 -5.54 3.36 -22.08
CA LYS A 85 -6.85 3.52 -21.44
C LYS A 85 -7.60 2.19 -21.46
N ILE A 86 -8.20 1.80 -20.32
CA ILE A 86 -8.93 0.53 -20.17
C ILE A 86 -10.41 0.81 -19.95
N ASN A 87 -11.27 0.10 -20.68
CA ASN A 87 -12.70 0.03 -20.45
C ASN A 87 -13.01 -1.14 -19.52
N TRP A 88 -12.98 -0.87 -18.23
CA TRP A 88 -13.17 -1.89 -17.19
C TRP A 88 -14.53 -2.57 -17.22
N LYS A 89 -15.58 -1.89 -17.73
CA LYS A 89 -16.91 -2.51 -17.96
C LYS A 89 -16.84 -3.62 -19.01
N LYS A 90 -15.96 -3.51 -20.01
CA LYS A 90 -15.75 -4.58 -20.99
C LYS A 90 -14.86 -5.68 -20.41
N VAL A 91 -13.79 -5.30 -19.72
CA VAL A 91 -12.87 -6.24 -19.06
C VAL A 91 -13.61 -7.12 -18.06
N SER A 92 -14.54 -6.58 -17.26
CA SER A 92 -15.27 -7.33 -16.24
C SER A 92 -16.21 -8.43 -16.78
N LYS A 93 -16.46 -8.46 -18.10
CA LYS A 93 -17.23 -9.56 -18.71
C LYS A 93 -16.41 -10.85 -18.83
N LYS A 94 -15.08 -10.77 -18.76
CA LYS A 94 -14.18 -11.91 -18.96
C LYS A 94 -13.21 -12.11 -17.79
N ALA A 95 -12.62 -11.04 -17.23
CA ALA A 95 -11.60 -11.13 -16.22
C ALA A 95 -12.20 -11.40 -14.85
N ASP A 96 -11.76 -12.48 -14.20
CA ASP A 96 -12.10 -12.85 -12.83
C ASP A 96 -11.25 -12.09 -11.80
N PHE A 97 -10.09 -11.56 -12.20
CA PHE A 97 -9.19 -10.72 -11.38
C PHE A 97 -8.31 -9.84 -12.26
N ALA A 98 -7.68 -8.85 -11.64
CA ALA A 98 -6.67 -8.04 -12.30
C ALA A 98 -5.52 -7.67 -11.35
N PHE A 99 -4.30 -7.60 -11.88
CA PHE A 99 -3.17 -6.96 -11.21
C PHE A 99 -2.87 -5.61 -11.86
N VAL A 100 -2.56 -4.60 -11.04
CA VAL A 100 -2.28 -3.24 -11.51
C VAL A 100 -0.92 -2.79 -11.02
N ARG A 101 -0.04 -2.36 -11.94
CA ARG A 101 1.23 -1.75 -11.56
C ARG A 101 0.99 -0.42 -10.85
N VAL A 102 1.55 -0.26 -9.66
CA VAL A 102 1.44 1.01 -8.90
C VAL A 102 2.65 1.91 -9.06
N GLY A 103 3.76 1.34 -9.49
CA GLY A 103 5.00 2.06 -9.72
C GLY A 103 6.13 1.13 -10.09
N TYR A 104 7.31 1.72 -10.24
CA TYR A 104 8.52 1.00 -10.59
C TYR A 104 9.76 1.72 -10.08
N ARG A 105 10.83 0.96 -9.85
CA ARG A 105 12.16 1.53 -9.65
C ARG A 105 12.89 1.59 -11.00
N GLY A 106 13.42 2.74 -11.35
CA GLY A 106 14.16 2.94 -12.59
C GLY A 106 15.39 2.04 -12.66
N TYR A 107 15.59 1.37 -13.80
CA TYR A 107 16.67 0.39 -13.98
C TYR A 107 18.06 1.01 -14.19
N SER A 108 18.18 2.34 -14.29
CA SER A 108 19.47 3.04 -14.37
C SER A 108 19.84 3.71 -13.06
N LYS A 109 19.13 4.74 -12.64
CA LYS A 109 19.44 5.54 -11.44
C LYS A 109 18.79 5.02 -10.16
N GLY A 110 17.74 4.20 -10.28
CA GLY A 110 17.09 3.57 -9.14
C GLY A 110 16.08 4.44 -8.40
N GLU A 111 15.56 5.49 -9.02
CA GLU A 111 14.48 6.30 -8.47
C GLU A 111 13.15 5.53 -8.51
N ILE A 112 12.32 5.76 -7.50
CA ILE A 112 10.95 5.26 -7.50
C ILE A 112 10.05 6.19 -8.31
N ASN A 113 9.38 5.62 -9.30
CA ASN A 113 8.49 6.31 -10.20
C ASN A 113 7.05 5.78 -10.07
N PRO A 114 6.03 6.66 -10.12
CA PRO A 114 4.65 6.23 -10.16
C PRO A 114 4.29 5.62 -11.52
N ASP A 115 3.38 4.64 -11.53
CA ASP A 115 2.66 4.34 -12.77
C ASP A 115 1.53 5.37 -12.95
N PRO A 116 1.51 6.14 -14.05
CA PRO A 116 0.55 7.23 -14.24
C PRO A 116 -0.90 6.74 -14.41
N ARG A 117 -1.12 5.45 -14.66
CA ARG A 117 -2.44 4.84 -14.80
C ARG A 117 -2.90 4.08 -13.57
N ALA A 118 -2.05 3.91 -12.56
CA ALA A 118 -2.35 3.11 -11.36
C ALA A 118 -3.71 3.45 -10.75
N LYS A 119 -3.94 4.73 -10.45
CA LYS A 119 -5.20 5.18 -9.84
C LYS A 119 -6.41 4.83 -10.72
N ALA A 120 -6.35 5.19 -11.99
CA ALA A 120 -7.47 4.98 -12.91
C ALA A 120 -7.77 3.49 -13.13
N ASN A 121 -6.73 2.65 -13.13
CA ASN A 121 -6.89 1.21 -13.29
C ASN A 121 -7.45 0.55 -12.02
N ILE A 122 -6.96 0.90 -10.83
CA ILE A 122 -7.49 0.37 -9.56
C ILE A 122 -8.94 0.80 -9.38
N ASP A 123 -9.25 2.10 -9.54
CA ASP A 123 -10.63 2.63 -9.42
C ASP A 123 -11.58 1.93 -10.40
N GLY A 124 -11.12 1.77 -11.65
CA GLY A 124 -11.90 1.16 -12.69
C GLY A 124 -12.22 -0.32 -12.43
N ALA A 125 -11.24 -1.10 -12.01
CA ALA A 125 -11.42 -2.52 -11.68
C ALA A 125 -12.35 -2.69 -10.47
N ILE A 126 -12.11 -1.96 -9.38
CA ILE A 126 -12.95 -2.01 -8.16
C ILE A 126 -14.40 -1.60 -8.48
N LYS A 127 -14.60 -0.52 -9.25
CA LYS A 127 -15.93 -0.05 -9.67
C LYS A 127 -16.74 -1.12 -10.41
N HIS A 128 -16.07 -2.03 -11.09
CA HIS A 128 -16.71 -3.10 -11.86
C HIS A 128 -16.59 -4.48 -11.18
N ASN A 129 -16.36 -4.47 -9.85
CA ASN A 129 -16.32 -5.67 -8.99
C ASN A 129 -15.26 -6.71 -9.42
N ILE A 130 -14.16 -6.26 -10.02
CA ILE A 130 -13.02 -7.14 -10.32
C ILE A 130 -12.12 -7.16 -9.09
N PRO A 131 -11.82 -8.33 -8.50
CA PRO A 131 -10.79 -8.48 -7.48
C PRO A 131 -9.44 -7.93 -7.95
N VAL A 132 -8.82 -7.05 -7.15
CA VAL A 132 -7.60 -6.33 -7.54
C VAL A 132 -6.44 -6.71 -6.65
N GLY A 133 -5.34 -7.12 -7.29
CA GLY A 133 -4.00 -7.12 -6.75
C GLY A 133 -3.18 -5.96 -7.33
N VAL A 134 -2.06 -5.69 -6.73
CA VAL A 134 -1.13 -4.67 -7.25
C VAL A 134 0.28 -5.20 -7.32
N TYR A 135 1.08 -4.65 -8.23
CA TYR A 135 2.48 -4.99 -8.31
C TYR A 135 3.38 -3.77 -8.45
N PHE A 136 4.62 -3.94 -8.04
CA PHE A 136 5.67 -2.95 -8.15
C PHE A 136 6.86 -3.55 -8.89
N TYR A 137 7.23 -2.97 -10.04
CA TYR A 137 8.38 -3.39 -10.82
C TYR A 137 9.67 -3.01 -10.10
N SER A 138 10.33 -4.01 -9.53
CA SER A 138 11.46 -3.82 -8.64
C SER A 138 12.78 -3.81 -9.40
N GLN A 139 13.65 -2.91 -9.00
CA GLN A 139 15.07 -2.92 -9.33
C GLN A 139 15.91 -2.71 -8.07
N ALA A 140 15.40 -3.15 -6.92
CA ALA A 140 16.13 -3.12 -5.64
C ALA A 140 17.37 -4.01 -5.70
N ILE A 141 18.49 -3.53 -5.18
CA ILE A 141 19.76 -4.28 -5.11
C ILE A 141 20.16 -4.61 -3.66
N ASN A 142 19.32 -4.25 -2.70
CA ASN A 142 19.46 -4.57 -1.29
C ASN A 142 18.10 -4.54 -0.57
N PRO A 143 17.98 -5.16 0.63
CA PRO A 143 16.74 -5.21 1.38
C PRO A 143 16.14 -3.84 1.72
N LYS A 144 16.96 -2.82 2.02
CA LYS A 144 16.50 -1.47 2.36
C LYS A 144 15.75 -0.82 1.18
N GLU A 145 16.23 -1.02 -0.03
CA GLU A 145 15.54 -0.52 -1.22
C GLU A 145 14.20 -1.24 -1.44
N ALA A 146 14.13 -2.55 -1.21
CA ALA A 146 12.89 -3.31 -1.30
C ALA A 146 11.86 -2.87 -0.23
N GLU A 147 12.32 -2.53 0.98
CA GLU A 147 11.46 -1.93 2.00
C GLU A 147 10.91 -0.56 1.56
N GLN A 148 11.71 0.28 0.92
CA GLN A 148 11.26 1.56 0.35
C GLN A 148 10.19 1.36 -0.74
N GLU A 149 10.37 0.35 -1.60
CA GLU A 149 9.38 -0.02 -2.63
C GLU A 149 8.07 -0.46 -1.98
N ALA A 150 8.13 -1.32 -0.96
CA ALA A 150 6.96 -1.74 -0.21
C ALA A 150 6.24 -0.56 0.49
N GLU A 151 6.99 0.35 1.12
CA GLU A 151 6.43 1.57 1.74
C GLU A 151 5.72 2.45 0.72
N TYR A 152 6.33 2.62 -0.46
CA TYR A 152 5.71 3.35 -1.55
C TYR A 152 4.38 2.71 -1.97
N VAL A 153 4.36 1.39 -2.18
CA VAL A 153 3.15 0.65 -2.53
C VAL A 153 2.08 0.84 -1.46
N LEU A 154 2.41 0.59 -0.19
CA LEU A 154 1.48 0.73 0.94
C LEU A 154 0.87 2.13 1.03
N LYS A 155 1.68 3.18 0.81
CA LYS A 155 1.20 4.56 0.75
C LYS A 155 0.18 4.77 -0.38
N LYS A 156 0.39 4.13 -1.54
CA LYS A 156 -0.51 4.24 -2.70
C LYS A 156 -1.82 3.51 -2.51
N ILE A 157 -1.80 2.35 -1.84
CA ILE A 157 -2.99 1.49 -1.74
C ILE A 157 -3.76 1.63 -0.43
N LYS A 158 -3.32 2.44 0.52
CA LYS A 158 -3.90 2.53 1.88
C LYS A 158 -5.41 2.76 1.94
N HIS A 159 -5.98 3.41 0.92
CA HIS A 159 -7.41 3.74 0.84
C HIS A 159 -8.21 2.78 -0.05
N TYR A 160 -7.55 1.78 -0.64
CA TYR A 160 -8.20 0.83 -1.53
C TYR A 160 -8.51 -0.49 -0.83
N ASN A 161 -9.61 -1.10 -1.24
CA ASN A 161 -9.92 -2.47 -0.87
C ASN A 161 -9.19 -3.44 -1.82
N ILE A 162 -7.88 -3.63 -1.60
CA ILE A 162 -7.08 -4.60 -2.34
C ILE A 162 -7.37 -5.99 -1.80
N THR A 163 -7.89 -6.88 -2.63
CA THR A 163 -8.36 -8.21 -2.25
C THR A 163 -7.47 -9.34 -2.76
N MET A 164 -6.58 -9.04 -3.69
CA MET A 164 -5.55 -9.94 -4.23
C MET A 164 -4.17 -9.56 -3.67
N PRO A 165 -3.12 -10.37 -3.90
CA PRO A 165 -1.78 -10.09 -3.38
C PRO A 165 -1.19 -8.73 -3.77
N VAL A 166 -0.28 -8.24 -2.92
CA VAL A 166 0.63 -7.14 -3.20
C VAL A 166 1.98 -7.71 -3.55
N VAL A 167 2.41 -7.54 -4.79
CA VAL A 167 3.46 -8.33 -5.43
C VAL A 167 4.71 -7.49 -5.69
N ILE A 168 5.87 -8.03 -5.31
CA ILE A 168 7.15 -7.58 -5.86
C ILE A 168 7.36 -8.27 -7.22
N ASP A 169 7.50 -7.50 -8.26
CA ASP A 169 7.81 -7.95 -9.61
C ASP A 169 9.35 -7.91 -9.77
N PHE A 170 9.95 -9.11 -9.68
CA PHE A 170 11.40 -9.30 -9.63
C PHE A 170 11.90 -9.90 -10.92
N GLU A 171 12.35 -9.02 -11.83
CA GLU A 171 12.84 -9.44 -13.14
C GLU A 171 13.99 -8.58 -13.65
N TYR A 172 14.72 -9.10 -14.63
CA TYR A 172 15.76 -8.36 -15.31
C TYR A 172 15.20 -7.72 -16.60
N PRO A 173 15.22 -6.38 -16.71
CA PRO A 173 14.84 -5.74 -17.96
C PRO A 173 15.69 -6.28 -19.12
N SER A 174 15.09 -6.39 -20.30
CA SER A 174 15.79 -6.85 -21.49
C SER A 174 15.80 -5.76 -22.57
N LYS A 175 16.91 -5.66 -23.29
CA LYS A 175 17.04 -4.85 -24.50
C LYS A 175 17.78 -5.67 -25.55
N ASN A 176 17.16 -5.84 -26.71
CA ASN A 176 17.71 -6.66 -27.80
C ASN A 176 18.10 -8.09 -27.36
N GLY A 177 17.26 -8.72 -26.52
CA GLY A 177 17.49 -10.06 -25.98
C GLY A 177 18.54 -10.17 -24.87
N MET A 178 19.19 -9.08 -24.49
CA MET A 178 20.20 -9.06 -23.42
C MET A 178 19.61 -8.45 -22.15
N SER A 179 19.84 -9.12 -21.02
CA SER A 179 19.46 -8.57 -19.71
C SER A 179 20.31 -7.35 -19.36
N ILE A 180 19.65 -6.31 -18.90
CA ILE A 180 20.25 -5.02 -18.54
C ILE A 180 19.75 -4.55 -17.15
N GLY A 181 20.18 -3.37 -16.77
CA GLY A 181 19.68 -2.68 -15.58
C GLY A 181 20.46 -2.97 -14.31
N ARG A 182 20.18 -2.17 -13.29
CA ARG A 182 20.95 -2.16 -12.05
C ARG A 182 20.85 -3.48 -11.27
N LEU A 183 19.68 -4.11 -11.26
CA LEU A 183 19.47 -5.38 -10.57
C LEU A 183 20.30 -6.50 -11.23
N TYR A 184 20.28 -6.58 -12.56
CA TYR A 184 21.09 -7.53 -13.31
C TYR A 184 22.60 -7.26 -13.13
N ASN A 185 23.00 -5.99 -13.22
CA ASN A 185 24.42 -5.58 -13.11
C ASN A 185 24.98 -5.76 -11.69
N ALA A 186 24.14 -5.81 -10.67
CA ALA A 186 24.56 -6.04 -9.28
C ALA A 186 25.08 -7.47 -9.04
N LYS A 187 24.88 -8.40 -9.97
CA LYS A 187 25.39 -9.79 -9.94
C LYS A 187 25.12 -10.50 -8.59
N LEU A 188 23.91 -10.27 -8.04
CA LEU A 188 23.55 -10.82 -6.74
C LEU A 188 23.37 -12.35 -6.82
N ASN A 189 23.76 -13.03 -5.76
CA ASN A 189 23.52 -14.47 -5.63
C ASN A 189 22.09 -14.78 -5.15
N LYS A 190 21.69 -16.05 -5.22
CA LYS A 190 20.35 -16.52 -4.80
C LYS A 190 19.95 -16.02 -3.40
N LYS A 191 20.87 -16.07 -2.44
CA LYS A 191 20.62 -15.64 -1.06
C LYS A 191 20.24 -14.16 -1.00
N LYS A 192 21.05 -13.29 -1.61
CA LYS A 192 20.79 -11.83 -1.63
C LYS A 192 19.52 -11.46 -2.37
N ASN A 193 19.25 -12.07 -3.51
CA ASN A 193 17.98 -11.88 -4.22
C ASN A 193 16.78 -12.23 -3.32
N THR A 194 16.85 -13.37 -2.63
CA THR A 194 15.79 -13.82 -1.73
C THR A 194 15.64 -12.92 -0.52
N GLU A 195 16.72 -12.37 0.03
CA GLU A 195 16.69 -11.37 1.12
C GLU A 195 15.95 -10.11 0.69
N ILE A 196 16.15 -9.63 -0.54
CA ILE A 196 15.43 -8.47 -1.12
C ILE A 196 13.94 -8.76 -1.19
N ILE A 197 13.55 -9.90 -1.76
CA ILE A 197 12.15 -10.32 -1.88
C ILE A 197 11.47 -10.44 -0.51
N ASN A 198 12.16 -11.10 0.44
CA ASN A 198 11.64 -11.28 1.79
C ASN A 198 11.48 -9.96 2.55
N ALA A 199 12.35 -8.97 2.33
CA ALA A 199 12.22 -7.65 2.92
C ALA A 199 10.93 -6.95 2.46
N PHE A 200 10.65 -6.95 1.16
CA PHE A 200 9.39 -6.45 0.60
C PHE A 200 8.18 -7.20 1.18
N CYS A 201 8.18 -8.52 1.07
CA CYS A 201 7.08 -9.38 1.52
C CYS A 201 6.79 -9.24 3.02
N THR A 202 7.84 -9.12 3.85
CA THR A 202 7.70 -8.90 5.29
C THR A 202 7.00 -7.57 5.59
N LYS A 203 7.35 -6.50 4.88
CA LYS A 203 6.73 -5.19 5.04
C LYS A 203 5.25 -5.20 4.64
N ILE A 204 4.93 -5.84 3.52
CA ILE A 204 3.55 -6.02 3.03
C ILE A 204 2.71 -6.83 4.04
N ARG A 205 3.25 -7.95 4.53
CA ARG A 205 2.60 -8.79 5.54
C ARG A 205 2.32 -8.04 6.85
N LYS A 206 3.30 -7.28 7.35
CA LYS A 206 3.13 -6.45 8.56
C LYS A 206 2.03 -5.41 8.42
N ALA A 207 1.75 -4.94 7.21
CA ALA A 207 0.66 -4.02 6.91
C ALA A 207 -0.70 -4.71 6.70
N GLY A 208 -0.79 -6.03 6.88
CA GLY A 208 -2.04 -6.80 6.78
C GLY A 208 -2.44 -7.18 5.37
N PHE A 209 -1.55 -7.05 4.38
CA PHE A 209 -1.79 -7.53 3.01
C PHE A 209 -1.11 -8.87 2.76
N THR A 210 -1.65 -9.64 1.83
CA THR A 210 -1.04 -10.87 1.36
C THR A 210 0.14 -10.53 0.45
N PRO A 211 1.38 -10.94 0.79
CA PRO A 211 2.54 -10.69 -0.06
C PRO A 211 2.58 -11.65 -1.24
N GLY A 212 3.19 -11.22 -2.34
CA GLY A 212 3.45 -12.07 -3.49
C GLY A 212 4.77 -11.72 -4.15
N VAL A 213 5.28 -12.64 -4.94
CA VAL A 213 6.44 -12.45 -5.81
C VAL A 213 6.09 -12.91 -7.23
N TYR A 214 6.42 -12.07 -8.20
CA TYR A 214 6.38 -12.40 -9.62
C TYR A 214 7.80 -12.51 -10.13
N ALA A 215 8.05 -13.57 -10.90
CA ALA A 215 9.28 -13.76 -11.65
C ALA A 215 9.09 -14.80 -12.77
N SER A 216 10.03 -14.84 -13.72
CA SER A 216 10.06 -15.92 -14.71
C SER A 216 10.48 -17.26 -14.10
N SER A 217 10.09 -18.38 -14.73
CA SER A 217 10.56 -19.73 -14.40
C SER A 217 12.07 -19.81 -14.28
N TYR A 218 12.81 -19.09 -15.14
CA TYR A 218 14.26 -19.00 -15.10
C TYR A 218 14.75 -18.37 -13.80
N ILE A 219 14.18 -17.25 -13.39
CA ILE A 219 14.61 -16.54 -12.16
C ILE A 219 14.30 -17.37 -10.93
N TYR A 220 13.13 -17.98 -10.82
CA TYR A 220 12.79 -18.89 -9.72
C TYR A 220 13.79 -20.02 -9.57
N ARG A 221 14.15 -20.65 -10.67
CA ARG A 221 15.06 -21.80 -10.67
C ARG A 221 16.51 -21.41 -10.36
N TRP A 222 17.00 -20.35 -10.97
CA TRP A 222 18.43 -20.05 -10.98
C TRP A 222 18.85 -18.89 -10.09
N HIS A 223 17.93 -17.98 -9.71
CA HIS A 223 18.26 -16.75 -9.01
C HIS A 223 17.58 -16.59 -7.64
N MET A 224 16.75 -17.54 -7.21
CA MET A 224 16.08 -17.53 -5.91
C MET A 224 16.37 -18.80 -5.09
N ASN A 225 16.38 -18.65 -3.77
CA ASN A 225 16.34 -19.76 -2.83
C ASN A 225 14.91 -19.95 -2.34
N MET A 226 14.12 -20.75 -3.05
CA MET A 226 12.70 -20.95 -2.78
C MET A 226 12.41 -21.54 -1.40
N LYS A 227 13.34 -22.32 -0.83
CA LYS A 227 13.22 -22.85 0.55
C LYS A 227 13.22 -21.74 1.62
N SER A 228 13.69 -20.55 1.28
CA SER A 228 13.74 -19.38 2.17
C SER A 228 12.63 -18.37 1.89
N ILE A 229 11.73 -18.65 0.95
CA ILE A 229 10.48 -17.86 0.75
C ILE A 229 9.42 -18.46 1.66
N PRO A 230 8.77 -17.67 2.54
CA PRO A 230 7.70 -18.18 3.41
C PRO A 230 6.49 -18.71 2.62
N ASP A 231 5.85 -19.76 3.13
CA ASP A 231 4.73 -20.46 2.45
C ASP A 231 3.49 -19.59 2.25
N ASP A 232 3.34 -18.50 3.00
CA ASP A 232 2.24 -17.54 2.84
C ASP A 232 2.44 -16.56 1.67
N VAL A 233 3.63 -16.52 1.07
CA VAL A 233 3.92 -15.69 -0.11
C VAL A 233 3.30 -16.32 -1.35
N PHE A 234 2.54 -15.53 -2.12
CA PHE A 234 2.02 -15.94 -3.42
C PHE A 234 3.13 -16.03 -4.45
N ILE A 235 3.14 -17.12 -5.20
CA ILE A 235 4.11 -17.35 -6.27
C ILE A 235 3.41 -17.14 -7.61
N TRP A 236 3.82 -16.11 -8.34
CA TRP A 236 3.30 -15.78 -9.65
C TRP A 236 4.41 -15.99 -10.69
N VAL A 237 4.29 -17.08 -11.44
CA VAL A 237 5.31 -17.48 -12.42
C VAL A 237 4.96 -16.97 -13.81
N ALA A 238 5.92 -16.35 -14.48
CA ALA A 238 5.86 -16.10 -15.92
C ALA A 238 6.55 -17.21 -16.68
N ASP A 239 5.81 -17.83 -17.59
CA ASP A 239 6.33 -18.90 -18.46
C ASP A 239 5.45 -19.00 -19.71
N TYR A 240 6.00 -18.62 -20.84
CA TYR A 240 5.25 -18.50 -22.13
C TYR A 240 5.32 -19.75 -22.99
N ASN A 241 5.63 -20.88 -22.35
CA ASN A 241 5.56 -22.20 -22.98
C ASN A 241 4.14 -22.78 -22.89
N GLU A 242 3.87 -23.89 -23.60
CA GLU A 242 2.60 -24.60 -23.53
C GLU A 242 2.23 -25.09 -22.13
N LYS A 243 3.23 -25.30 -21.28
CA LYS A 243 3.12 -25.63 -19.87
C LYS A 243 4.21 -24.96 -19.07
N VAL A 244 3.95 -24.73 -17.78
CA VAL A 244 4.95 -24.18 -16.87
C VAL A 244 6.13 -25.12 -16.79
N THR A 245 7.34 -24.59 -17.06
CA THR A 245 8.60 -25.34 -16.96
C THR A 245 9.19 -25.28 -15.57
N TYR A 246 8.73 -24.36 -14.71
CA TYR A 246 9.09 -24.31 -13.29
C TYR A 246 8.46 -25.50 -12.55
N ASP A 247 9.28 -26.30 -11.90
CA ASP A 247 8.91 -27.54 -11.21
C ASP A 247 8.49 -27.34 -9.75
N GLY A 248 8.60 -26.09 -9.22
CA GLY A 248 8.15 -25.75 -7.88
C GLY A 248 6.66 -25.40 -7.83
N TYR A 249 6.19 -25.10 -6.60
CA TYR A 249 4.84 -24.62 -6.35
C TYR A 249 4.63 -23.23 -6.95
N TYR A 250 3.45 -22.97 -7.52
CA TYR A 250 2.99 -21.66 -7.95
C TYR A 250 1.47 -21.52 -7.81
N ASP A 251 1.01 -20.30 -7.55
CA ASP A 251 -0.41 -19.95 -7.44
C ASP A 251 -0.95 -19.41 -8.77
N ILE A 252 -0.17 -18.56 -9.44
CA ILE A 252 -0.55 -17.85 -10.65
C ILE A 252 0.46 -18.15 -11.75
N TRP A 253 -0.04 -18.36 -12.95
CA TRP A 253 0.75 -18.52 -14.16
C TRP A 253 0.40 -17.42 -15.15
N GLN A 254 1.36 -16.53 -15.42
CA GLN A 254 1.31 -15.63 -16.57
C GLN A 254 1.77 -16.43 -17.79
N TYR A 255 0.83 -16.80 -18.63
CA TYR A 255 1.08 -17.73 -19.74
C TYR A 255 1.32 -16.99 -21.07
N SER A 256 1.03 -15.70 -21.13
CA SER A 256 1.25 -14.92 -22.36
C SER A 256 1.37 -13.43 -22.05
N GLU A 257 2.36 -12.78 -22.68
CA GLU A 257 2.51 -11.32 -22.78
C GLU A 257 1.81 -10.74 -24.03
N ASN A 258 1.26 -11.61 -24.89
CA ASN A 258 0.64 -11.29 -26.16
C ASN A 258 -0.87 -11.57 -26.19
N GLY A 259 -1.50 -11.66 -25.01
CA GLY A 259 -2.92 -11.93 -24.86
C GLY A 259 -3.81 -10.78 -25.38
N LYS A 260 -5.11 -11.05 -25.45
CA LYS A 260 -6.13 -10.07 -25.84
C LYS A 260 -7.27 -10.06 -24.83
N CYS A 261 -7.68 -8.89 -24.41
CA CYS A 261 -8.85 -8.68 -23.58
C CYS A 261 -9.68 -7.52 -24.13
N GLU A 262 -10.96 -7.76 -24.39
CA GLU A 262 -11.85 -6.69 -24.83
C GLU A 262 -11.92 -5.59 -23.79
N GLY A 263 -11.73 -4.36 -24.21
CA GLY A 263 -11.70 -3.19 -23.30
C GLY A 263 -10.29 -2.69 -22.98
N VAL A 264 -9.24 -3.45 -23.27
CA VAL A 264 -7.85 -2.98 -23.19
C VAL A 264 -7.48 -2.34 -24.54
N SER A 265 -6.94 -1.11 -24.50
CA SER A 265 -6.66 -0.35 -25.73
C SER A 265 -5.32 -0.72 -26.39
N SER A 266 -4.38 -1.31 -25.67
CA SER A 266 -3.17 -1.85 -26.28
C SER A 266 -3.47 -3.06 -27.17
N LYS A 267 -2.60 -3.31 -28.14
CA LYS A 267 -2.71 -4.49 -29.02
C LYS A 267 -2.58 -5.79 -28.23
N GLN A 268 -1.86 -5.77 -27.14
CA GLN A 268 -1.50 -6.92 -26.32
C GLN A 268 -1.70 -6.59 -24.82
N VAL A 269 -1.99 -7.61 -24.03
CA VAL A 269 -2.09 -7.54 -22.58
C VAL A 269 -1.64 -8.87 -21.99
N ASP A 270 -0.98 -8.80 -20.83
CA ASP A 270 -0.53 -9.96 -20.11
C ASP A 270 -1.72 -10.72 -19.54
N THR A 271 -1.70 -12.05 -19.72
CA THR A 271 -2.83 -12.91 -19.37
C THR A 271 -2.39 -14.03 -18.44
N ASN A 272 -3.27 -14.36 -17.49
CA ASN A 272 -2.92 -15.16 -16.33
C ASN A 272 -4.00 -16.20 -16.01
N TYR A 273 -3.57 -17.34 -15.46
CA TYR A 273 -4.41 -18.28 -14.74
C TYR A 273 -4.04 -18.29 -13.26
N PHE A 274 -5.04 -18.19 -12.38
CA PHE A 274 -4.89 -18.39 -10.95
C PHE A 274 -5.50 -19.73 -10.54
N TYR A 275 -4.73 -20.60 -9.91
CA TYR A 275 -5.12 -21.95 -9.48
C TYR A 275 -5.54 -21.94 -8.01
N THR A 276 -6.77 -21.57 -7.74
CA THR A 276 -7.30 -21.38 -6.39
C THR A 276 -7.27 -22.67 -5.55
N LYS A 277 -7.54 -23.82 -6.14
CA LYS A 277 -7.49 -25.12 -5.43
C LYS A 277 -6.11 -25.50 -4.94
N LYS A 278 -5.05 -25.18 -5.68
CA LYS A 278 -3.67 -25.46 -5.25
C LYS A 278 -3.34 -24.75 -3.93
N ARG A 279 -3.77 -23.49 -3.79
CA ARG A 279 -3.52 -22.68 -2.60
C ARG A 279 -4.22 -23.24 -1.35
N LEU A 280 -5.44 -23.75 -1.50
CA LEU A 280 -6.21 -24.36 -0.41
C LEU A 280 -5.58 -25.66 0.12
N GLN A 281 -4.83 -26.37 -0.73
CA GLN A 281 -4.14 -27.61 -0.34
C GLN A 281 -2.86 -27.36 0.46
N VAL A 282 -2.17 -26.26 0.22
CA VAL A 282 -0.92 -25.88 0.94
C VAL A 282 -1.20 -25.37 2.36
N LYS A 283 -2.43 -24.91 2.63
CA LYS A 283 -2.84 -24.42 3.97
C LYS A 283 -3.32 -25.52 4.93
N LYS A 284 -3.36 -26.77 4.50
CA LYS A 284 -3.66 -27.95 5.33
C LYS A 284 -2.36 -28.64 5.76
#